data_67e49d9c3c658abb9326fd5f3eae5fd5
#
_entry.id   67e49d9c3c658abb9326fd5f3eae5fd5
#
_cell.length_a   1.000
_cell.length_b   1.000
_cell.length_c   1.000
_cell.angle_alpha   90.00
_cell.angle_beta   90.00
_cell.angle_gamma   90.00
#
_symmetry.space_group_name_H-M   'P 1'
#
loop_
_entity.id
_entity.type
_entity.pdbx_description
1 polymer ?
#
loop_
_entity_poly.entity_id
_entity_poly.type
_entity_poly.pdbx_seq_one_letter_code
_entity_poly.pdbx_strand_id
1 'polypeptide(L)'
;MSTAFPFAKPVYVMLKPVGAQCNLACAYCYYLEKVKLVHDGSGQLMSEELLEAFTKEYIQSQTMPQVLFTWHGGETLLRPLDFYRKALEFQRKYAGGRIIDNCIQTNGTLLTDEWCSFFKENNWLVGVSID
;
A
#
# COMPACT_ATOMS: atom_id res chain seq x y z
N MET A 1 -20.80 17.96 10.78
CA MET A 1 -21.15 17.13 10.70
C MET A 1 -21.27 16.50 9.68
N SER A 2 -20.64 16.10 9.24
CA SER A 2 -20.64 15.51 8.22
C SER A 2 -21.58 14.67 8.08
N THR A 3 -21.97 14.43 9.07
CA THR A 3 -22.90 13.72 9.01
C THR A 3 -23.96 14.13 8.18
N ALA A 4 -23.85 15.19 7.71
CA ALA A 4 -24.72 15.62 6.75
C ALA A 4 -24.71 14.71 5.56
N PHE A 5 -23.88 13.69 5.61
CA PHE A 5 -23.78 12.79 4.50
C PHE A 5 -24.18 11.41 4.91
N PRO A 6 -25.47 11.16 5.03
CA PRO A 6 -25.92 9.81 5.37
C PRO A 6 -25.54 8.79 4.30
N PHE A 7 -25.21 9.27 3.11
CA PHE A 7 -24.79 8.38 2.03
C PHE A 7 -23.28 8.32 1.86
N ALA A 8 -22.54 8.99 2.73
CA ALA A 8 -21.09 8.94 2.65
C ALA A 8 -20.62 7.52 2.87
N LYS A 9 -19.78 7.03 1.98
CA LYS A 9 -19.24 5.69 2.05
C LYS A 9 -17.76 5.76 2.32
N PRO A 10 -17.20 4.76 3.02
CA PRO A 10 -15.74 4.69 3.17
C PRO A 10 -15.09 4.64 1.80
N VAL A 11 -13.97 5.33 1.65
CA VAL A 11 -13.20 5.29 0.42
C VAL A 11 -12.08 4.28 0.61
N TYR A 12 -11.97 3.34 -0.30
CA TYR A 12 -10.90 2.36 -0.26
C TYR A 12 -9.89 2.72 -1.34
N VAL A 13 -8.65 2.88 -0.94
CA VAL A 13 -7.59 3.29 -1.86
C VAL A 13 -6.52 2.20 -1.90
N MET A 14 -6.08 1.88 -3.10
CA MET A 14 -5.02 0.93 -3.30
C MET A 14 -3.74 1.71 -3.57
N LEU A 15 -2.73 1.51 -2.73
CA LEU A 15 -1.44 2.18 -2.89
C LEU A 15 -0.53 1.30 -3.71
N LYS A 16 0.13 1.91 -4.69
CA LYS A 16 1.06 1.20 -5.57
C LYS A 16 2.44 1.85 -5.48
N PRO A 17 3.19 1.55 -4.43
CA PRO A 17 4.44 2.26 -4.16
C PRO A 17 5.52 2.07 -5.23
N VAL A 18 5.44 1.00 -6.00
CA VAL A 18 6.35 0.78 -7.12
C VAL A 18 5.61 0.85 -8.46
N GLY A 19 4.36 1.27 -8.47
CA GLY A 19 3.55 1.28 -9.66
C GLY A 19 3.39 -0.11 -10.22
N ALA A 20 3.69 -0.29 -11.50
CA ALA A 20 3.57 -1.58 -12.16
C ALA A 20 4.87 -2.39 -12.18
N GLN A 21 5.92 -1.93 -11.50
CA GLN A 21 7.18 -2.65 -11.49
C GLN A 21 7.06 -3.98 -10.78
N CYS A 22 7.67 -5.00 -11.34
CA CYS A 22 7.66 -6.34 -10.76
C CYS A 22 8.95 -7.06 -11.12
N ASN A 23 9.42 -7.93 -10.25
CA ASN A 23 10.60 -8.75 -10.52
C ASN A 23 10.25 -10.03 -11.28
N LEU A 24 8.97 -10.22 -11.65
CA LEU A 24 8.52 -11.32 -12.47
C LEU A 24 7.78 -10.77 -13.68
N ALA A 25 7.94 -11.42 -14.83
CA ALA A 25 7.22 -11.05 -16.04
C ALA A 25 6.23 -12.17 -16.34
N CYS A 26 5.18 -12.25 -15.55
CA CYS A 26 4.18 -13.29 -15.71
C CYS A 26 3.39 -13.08 -16.99
N ALA A 27 3.22 -14.14 -17.76
CA ALA A 27 2.55 -14.04 -19.05
C ALA A 27 1.11 -13.52 -18.93
N TYR A 28 0.49 -13.74 -17.80
CA TYR A 28 -0.87 -13.28 -17.55
C TYR A 28 -0.93 -11.97 -16.77
N CYS A 29 0.20 -11.31 -16.54
CA CYS A 29 0.22 -10.12 -15.71
C CYS A 29 -0.46 -8.94 -16.38
N TYR A 30 -1.47 -8.41 -15.74
CA TYR A 30 -2.22 -7.26 -16.22
C TYR A 30 -1.32 -6.03 -16.41
N TYR A 31 -0.29 -5.89 -15.59
CA TYR A 31 0.52 -4.68 -15.59
C TYR A 31 1.63 -4.64 -16.65
N LEU A 32 1.93 -5.75 -17.31
CA LEU A 32 3.02 -5.75 -18.29
C LEU A 32 2.80 -4.74 -19.42
N GLU A 33 1.59 -4.68 -19.94
CA GLU A 33 1.28 -3.71 -20.98
C GLU A 33 1.23 -2.30 -20.42
N LYS A 34 0.79 -2.15 -19.19
CA LYS A 34 0.71 -0.85 -18.56
C LYS A 34 2.09 -0.22 -18.40
N VAL A 35 3.09 -0.99 -18.06
CA VAL A 35 4.45 -0.50 -17.95
C VAL A 35 4.92 0.06 -19.29
N LYS A 36 4.60 -0.61 -20.39
CA LYS A 36 5.00 -0.17 -21.71
C LYS A 36 4.28 1.09 -22.15
N LEU A 37 3.05 1.27 -21.71
CA LEU A 37 2.24 2.41 -22.15
C LEU A 37 2.47 3.67 -21.33
N VAL A 38 2.75 3.54 -20.06
CA VAL A 38 2.73 4.67 -19.15
C VAL A 38 4.01 5.48 -19.15
N HIS A 39 5.15 4.82 -19.27
CA HIS A 39 6.40 5.53 -19.28
C HIS A 39 7.52 4.63 -19.75
N ASP A 40 8.70 5.16 -19.70
CA ASP A 40 9.89 4.51 -20.18
C ASP A 40 10.41 3.38 -19.31
N GLY A 41 9.66 2.95 -18.34
CA GLY A 41 10.10 1.91 -17.44
C GLY A 41 11.04 2.36 -16.35
N SER A 42 11.27 3.67 -16.24
CA SER A 42 12.15 4.17 -15.21
C SER A 42 11.58 3.94 -13.82
N GLY A 43 10.30 3.67 -13.76
CA GLY A 43 9.68 3.40 -12.49
C GLY A 43 9.56 4.64 -11.61
N GLN A 44 8.39 5.14 -11.46
CA GLN A 44 8.18 6.25 -10.56
C GLN A 44 7.83 5.69 -9.22
N LEU A 45 8.78 5.67 -8.32
CA LEU A 45 8.55 5.19 -6.96
C LEU A 45 7.88 6.29 -6.16
N MET A 46 6.98 5.91 -5.28
CA MET A 46 6.34 6.85 -4.38
C MET A 46 7.38 7.42 -3.42
N SER A 47 7.47 8.75 -3.34
CA SER A 47 8.41 9.39 -2.42
C SER A 47 7.86 9.34 -0.99
N GLU A 48 8.74 9.54 -0.01
CA GLU A 48 8.30 9.61 1.38
C GLU A 48 7.40 10.82 1.61
N GLU A 49 7.69 11.94 0.93
CA GLU A 49 6.87 13.14 1.05
C GLU A 49 5.45 12.87 0.55
N LEU A 50 5.34 12.18 -0.57
CA LEU A 50 4.03 11.83 -1.11
C LEU A 50 3.33 10.83 -0.19
N LEU A 51 4.07 9.87 0.33
CA LEU A 51 3.52 8.89 1.27
C LEU A 51 2.94 9.58 2.50
N GLU A 52 3.68 10.52 3.08
CA GLU A 52 3.20 11.24 4.25
C GLU A 52 1.96 12.08 3.92
N ALA A 53 2.00 12.82 2.82
CA ALA A 53 0.88 13.65 2.42
C ALA A 53 -0.37 12.82 2.17
N PHE A 54 -0.22 11.69 1.47
CA PHE A 54 -1.34 10.82 1.20
C PHE A 54 -1.88 10.21 2.50
N THR A 55 -0.99 9.74 3.37
CA THR A 55 -1.40 9.10 4.62
C THR A 55 -2.23 10.06 5.47
N LYS A 56 -1.76 11.30 5.59
CA LYS A 56 -2.47 12.33 6.34
C LYS A 56 -3.85 12.58 5.74
N GLU A 57 -3.91 12.85 4.44
CA GLU A 57 -5.17 13.17 3.78
C GLU A 57 -6.14 12.00 3.83
N TYR A 58 -5.65 10.80 3.58
CA TYR A 58 -6.49 9.62 3.55
C TYR A 58 -7.11 9.35 4.92
N ILE A 59 -6.31 9.38 5.97
CA ILE A 59 -6.82 9.11 7.31
C ILE A 59 -7.80 10.21 7.73
N GLN A 60 -7.45 11.46 7.49
CA GLN A 60 -8.29 12.59 7.92
C GLN A 60 -9.59 12.68 7.14
N SER A 61 -9.63 12.14 5.92
CA SER A 61 -10.85 12.16 5.13
C SER A 61 -11.84 11.06 5.49
N GLN A 62 -11.42 10.08 6.28
CA GLN A 62 -12.29 8.95 6.58
C GLN A 62 -13.27 9.31 7.69
N THR A 63 -14.51 8.89 7.51
CA THR A 63 -15.56 9.11 8.51
C THR A 63 -15.71 7.91 9.44
N MET A 64 -15.13 6.78 9.08
CA MET A 64 -15.22 5.56 9.87
C MET A 64 -14.08 5.47 10.88
N PRO A 65 -14.26 4.77 12.00
CA PRO A 65 -13.19 4.61 12.98
C PRO A 65 -12.07 3.69 12.53
N GLN A 66 -12.29 2.91 11.47
CA GLN A 66 -11.27 2.02 10.93
C GLN A 66 -10.85 2.49 9.55
N VAL A 67 -9.54 2.47 9.29
CA VAL A 67 -8.97 2.87 8.00
C VAL A 67 -8.09 1.73 7.50
N LEU A 68 -8.34 1.27 6.29
CA LEU A 68 -7.58 0.18 5.70
C LEU A 68 -6.63 0.72 4.63
N PHE A 69 -5.35 0.40 4.77
CA PHE A 69 -4.36 0.67 3.74
C PHE A 69 -4.12 -0.62 2.96
N THR A 70 -4.31 -0.57 1.66
CA THR A 70 -4.12 -1.72 0.78
C THR A 70 -2.94 -1.45 -0.13
N TRP A 71 -1.89 -2.26 0.01
CA TRP A 71 -0.65 -2.11 -0.74
C TRP A 71 -0.63 -3.14 -1.86
N HIS A 72 -0.51 -2.66 -3.07
CA HIS A 72 -0.63 -3.53 -4.25
C HIS A 72 0.26 -3.00 -5.37
N GLY A 73 0.05 -3.47 -6.57
CA GLY A 73 0.75 -2.98 -7.73
C GLY A 73 1.51 -4.10 -8.40
N GLY A 74 2.69 -3.82 -8.94
CA GLY A 74 3.59 -4.85 -9.44
C GLY A 74 4.05 -5.70 -8.27
N GLU A 75 5.32 -5.63 -7.89
CA GLU A 75 5.75 -6.35 -6.70
C GLU A 75 6.06 -5.38 -5.56
N THR A 76 5.23 -5.41 -4.52
CA THR A 76 5.31 -4.47 -3.41
C THR A 76 6.62 -4.57 -2.63
N LEU A 77 7.21 -5.75 -2.55
CA LEU A 77 8.44 -5.94 -1.76
C LEU A 77 9.70 -5.47 -2.50
N LEU A 78 9.55 -4.90 -3.70
CA LEU A 78 10.65 -4.20 -4.34
C LEU A 78 10.99 -2.92 -3.58
N ARG A 79 10.05 -2.34 -2.83
CA ARG A 79 10.40 -1.26 -1.91
C ARG A 79 11.06 -1.87 -0.68
N PRO A 80 12.10 -1.24 -0.13
CA PRO A 80 12.75 -1.78 1.05
C PRO A 80 11.83 -1.73 2.26
N LEU A 81 12.11 -2.59 3.22
CA LEU A 81 11.31 -2.68 4.43
C LEU A 81 11.22 -1.33 5.15
N ASP A 82 12.26 -0.52 5.08
CA ASP A 82 12.25 0.80 5.73
C ASP A 82 11.17 1.72 5.19
N PHE A 83 10.79 1.57 3.92
CA PHE A 83 9.69 2.34 3.36
C PHE A 83 8.40 2.04 4.13
N TYR A 84 8.15 0.76 4.40
CA TYR A 84 6.93 0.36 5.11
C TYR A 84 6.99 0.68 6.59
N ARG A 85 8.19 0.68 7.18
CA ARG A 85 8.36 1.16 8.55
C ARG A 85 7.99 2.64 8.63
N LYS A 86 8.40 3.40 7.61
CA LYS A 86 8.07 4.83 7.54
C LYS A 86 6.56 5.01 7.36
N ALA A 87 5.94 4.16 6.56
CA ALA A 87 4.50 4.20 6.39
C ALA A 87 3.78 4.04 7.73
N LEU A 88 4.27 3.12 8.58
CA LEU A 88 3.66 2.93 9.90
C LEU A 88 3.88 4.16 10.80
N GLU A 89 5.04 4.82 10.72
CA GLU A 89 5.26 6.03 11.49
C GLU A 89 4.24 7.09 11.11
N PHE A 90 4.01 7.29 9.82
CA PHE A 90 3.05 8.28 9.36
C PHE A 90 1.63 7.90 9.78
N GLN A 91 1.29 6.63 9.70
CA GLN A 91 -0.02 6.17 10.14
C GLN A 91 -0.24 6.48 11.62
N ARG A 92 0.75 6.22 12.46
CA ARG A 92 0.65 6.52 13.89
C ARG A 92 0.54 8.02 14.14
N LYS A 93 1.28 8.81 13.38
CA LYS A 93 1.29 10.26 13.52
C LYS A 93 -0.08 10.87 13.25
N TYR A 94 -0.79 10.33 12.27
CA TYR A 94 -2.05 10.92 11.83
C TYR A 94 -3.30 10.12 12.19
N ALA A 95 -3.14 9.04 12.93
CA ALA A 95 -4.28 8.14 13.22
C ALA A 95 -5.42 8.84 13.96
N GLY A 96 -5.10 9.70 14.93
CA GLY A 96 -6.14 10.46 15.63
C GLY A 96 -7.16 9.56 16.31
N GLY A 97 -6.73 8.46 16.90
CA GLY A 97 -7.62 7.54 17.60
C GLY A 97 -8.28 6.50 16.69
N ARG A 98 -8.05 6.57 15.37
CA ARG A 98 -8.62 5.58 14.46
C ARG A 98 -7.79 4.32 14.46
N ILE A 99 -8.45 3.20 14.12
CA ILE A 99 -7.77 1.90 13.99
C ILE A 99 -7.28 1.81 12.56
N ILE A 100 -5.96 1.61 12.38
CA ILE A 100 -5.37 1.53 11.07
C ILE A 100 -4.97 0.08 10.79
N ASP A 101 -5.51 -0.47 9.71
CA ASP A 101 -5.18 -1.82 9.28
C ASP A 101 -4.43 -1.77 7.97
N ASN A 102 -3.56 -2.74 7.74
CA ASN A 102 -2.78 -2.83 6.51
C ASN A 102 -2.90 -4.22 5.91
N CYS A 103 -3.10 -4.27 4.60
CA CYS A 103 -2.98 -5.51 3.87
C CYS A 103 -2.06 -5.29 2.68
N ILE A 104 -1.29 -6.29 2.33
CA ILE A 104 -0.29 -6.19 1.27
C ILE A 104 -0.35 -7.42 0.39
N GLN A 105 -0.26 -7.22 -0.92
CA GLN A 105 -0.23 -8.31 -1.88
C GLN A 105 1.17 -8.41 -2.45
N THR A 106 1.70 -9.63 -2.52
CA THR A 106 3.06 -9.87 -3.02
C THR A 106 3.10 -11.18 -3.79
N ASN A 107 4.07 -11.32 -4.69
CA ASN A 107 4.29 -12.60 -5.37
C ASN A 107 5.11 -13.57 -4.50
N GLY A 108 5.56 -13.12 -3.34
CA GLY A 108 6.25 -13.96 -2.38
C GLY A 108 7.73 -14.23 -2.63
N THR A 109 8.25 -13.84 -3.80
CA THR A 109 9.63 -14.20 -4.17
C THR A 109 10.69 -13.48 -3.34
N LEU A 110 10.34 -12.33 -2.76
CA LEU A 110 11.27 -11.53 -1.98
C LEU A 110 11.04 -11.62 -0.47
N LEU A 111 10.14 -12.49 -0.03
CA LEU A 111 9.88 -12.65 1.39
C LEU A 111 11.12 -13.20 2.11
N THR A 112 11.41 -12.61 3.25
CA THR A 112 12.50 -13.05 4.12
C THR A 112 11.95 -13.16 5.52
N ASP A 113 12.76 -13.70 6.44
CA ASP A 113 12.36 -13.78 7.84
C ASP A 113 12.12 -12.37 8.42
N GLU A 114 12.90 -11.39 7.97
CA GLU A 114 12.74 -10.02 8.43
C GLU A 114 11.38 -9.45 7.99
N TRP A 115 11.00 -9.70 6.73
CA TRP A 115 9.68 -9.29 6.25
C TRP A 115 8.56 -9.96 7.03
N CYS A 116 8.68 -11.26 7.26
CA CYS A 116 7.65 -12.00 7.97
C CYS A 116 7.52 -11.51 9.41
N SER A 117 8.64 -11.21 10.08
CA SER A 117 8.61 -10.66 11.42
C SER A 117 7.91 -9.32 11.45
N PHE A 118 8.21 -8.46 10.47
CA PHE A 118 7.59 -7.15 10.37
C PHE A 118 6.06 -7.27 10.24
N PHE A 119 5.61 -8.14 9.34
CA PHE A 119 4.18 -8.31 9.13
C PHE A 119 3.48 -8.87 10.38
N LYS A 120 4.12 -9.82 11.04
CA LYS A 120 3.55 -10.42 12.24
C LYS A 120 3.47 -9.42 13.38
N GLU A 121 4.55 -8.67 13.61
CA GLU A 121 4.61 -7.71 14.70
C GLU A 121 3.60 -6.59 14.53
N ASN A 122 3.27 -6.24 13.31
CA ASN A 122 2.39 -5.12 13.00
C ASN A 122 1.00 -5.56 12.53
N ASN A 123 0.72 -6.85 12.60
CA ASN A 123 -0.59 -7.42 12.25
C ASN A 123 -1.04 -7.12 10.83
N TRP A 124 -0.10 -7.16 9.89
CA TRP A 124 -0.45 -6.98 8.48
C TRP A 124 -1.03 -8.26 7.91
N LEU A 125 -2.07 -8.12 7.12
CA LEU A 125 -2.62 -9.24 6.36
C LEU A 125 -1.84 -9.34 5.06
N VAL A 126 -1.24 -10.48 4.81
CA VAL A 126 -0.40 -10.68 3.62
C VAL A 126 -1.08 -11.64 2.67
N GLY A 127 -1.32 -11.19 1.45
CA GLY A 127 -1.81 -12.05 0.39
C GLY A 127 -0.66 -12.41 -0.54
N VAL A 128 -0.51 -13.68 -0.84
CA VAL A 128 0.54 -14.15 -1.75
C VAL A 128 -0.12 -14.67 -3.01
N SER A 129 0.32 -14.13 -4.15
CA SER A 129 -0.20 -14.59 -5.43
C SER A 129 0.56 -15.84 -5.84
N ILE A 130 -0.15 -16.95 -5.99
CA ILE A 130 0.43 -18.23 -6.37
C ILE A 130 -0.28 -18.72 -7.61
N ASP A 131 0.50 -19.18 -8.58
CA ASP A 131 -0.07 -19.78 -9.79
C ASP A 131 0.33 -21.21 -9.96
#